data_203e372cd6b31346fd75e253cc94740f
#
_entry.id   203e372cd6b31346fd75e253cc94740f
#
_cell.length_a   1.000
_cell.length_b   1.000
_cell.length_c   1.000
_cell.angle_alpha   90.00
_cell.angle_beta   90.00
_cell.angle_gamma   90.00
#
_symmetry.space_group_name_H-M   'P 1'
#
loop_
_entity.id
_entity.type
_entity.pdbx_description
1 polymer ?
#
loop_
_entity_poly.entity_id
_entity_poly.type
_entity_poly.pdbx_seq_one_letter_code
_entity_poly.pdbx_strand_id
1 'polypeptide(L)'
;MRDLLFKKIRLTYYFVILFVFFMVVIMLLPSVKFESGALMLFSVNSFLYGFYISPILGAQKARVEELHKIIRSEANAIFAMVLSLKKLPKKLRNEIQGMFMDYLKLSIKQQRAGAGEAKYESMVTYCLEYKGEYQSEIDKLLDKLVANQQNRTNFAMQISNKVYNNEWIIIFMLFGITLSFVLLLDAGGGFVFKFLAAVLCTGLSMLLVILAKMSTLTHKKAKQIWDPFKKLIDSNFYRID
;
A
#
# COMPACT_ATOMS: atom_id res chain seq x y z
N MET A 1 9.69 15.75 4.55
CA MET A 1 9.46 15.30 5.92
C MET A 1 8.44 14.17 6.02
N ARG A 2 7.26 14.25 5.38
CA ARG A 2 6.20 13.22 5.35
C ARG A 2 6.68 11.83 4.90
N ASP A 3 7.52 11.74 3.87
CA ASP A 3 8.05 10.47 3.34
C ASP A 3 9.05 9.77 4.27
N LEU A 4 9.80 10.52 5.07
CA LEU A 4 10.75 9.95 6.04
C LEU A 4 10.05 9.29 7.22
N LEU A 5 9.02 9.95 7.77
CA LEU A 5 8.22 9.46 8.87
C LEU A 5 7.51 8.14 8.53
N PHE A 6 6.81 8.08 7.39
CA PHE A 6 6.01 6.89 7.05
C PHE A 6 6.82 5.74 6.45
N LYS A 7 7.94 5.99 5.74
CA LYS A 7 8.71 4.95 5.04
C LYS A 7 9.71 4.20 5.92
N LYS A 8 10.35 4.85 6.92
CA LYS A 8 11.46 4.26 7.69
C LYS A 8 11.09 3.73 9.07
N ILE A 9 10.08 4.31 9.73
CA ILE A 9 9.77 3.98 11.12
C ILE A 9 8.92 2.71 11.21
N ARG A 10 9.35 1.72 12.01
CA ARG A 10 8.58 0.51 12.33
C ARG A 10 7.37 0.87 13.21
N LEU A 11 6.28 0.12 13.09
CA LEU A 11 5.06 0.31 13.89
C LEU A 11 5.33 0.30 15.40
N THR A 12 6.27 -0.51 15.86
CA THR A 12 6.67 -0.60 17.28
C THR A 12 7.18 0.74 17.82
N TYR A 13 7.96 1.49 17.04
CA TYR A 13 8.42 2.82 17.47
C TYR A 13 7.28 3.83 17.58
N TYR A 14 6.30 3.77 16.67
CA TYR A 14 5.10 4.61 16.80
C TYR A 14 4.34 4.29 18.08
N PHE A 15 4.18 3.01 18.40
CA PHE A 15 3.50 2.60 19.63
C PHE A 15 4.21 3.18 20.86
N VAL A 16 5.52 3.00 20.98
CA VAL A 16 6.29 3.49 22.14
C VAL A 16 6.23 5.01 22.23
N ILE A 17 6.44 5.73 21.13
CA ILE A 17 6.40 7.20 21.11
C ILE A 17 5.03 7.71 21.51
N LEU A 18 3.95 7.16 20.94
CA LEU A 18 2.58 7.56 21.25
C LEU A 18 2.22 7.22 22.69
N PHE A 19 2.63 6.05 23.18
CA PHE A 19 2.37 5.65 24.55
C PHE A 19 3.03 6.61 25.56
N VAL A 20 4.31 6.90 25.38
CA VAL A 20 5.03 7.86 26.25
C VAL A 20 4.38 9.24 26.15
N PHE A 21 4.05 9.69 24.95
CA PHE A 21 3.37 10.97 24.73
C PHE A 21 2.05 11.04 25.50
N PHE A 22 1.16 10.03 25.35
CA PHE A 22 -0.13 10.02 26.04
C PHE A 22 0.00 9.87 27.54
N MET A 23 0.98 9.11 28.05
CA MET A 23 1.26 9.04 29.48
C MET A 23 1.62 10.42 30.05
N VAL A 24 2.48 11.16 29.38
CA VAL A 24 2.85 12.51 29.80
C VAL A 24 1.65 13.44 29.74
N VAL A 25 0.88 13.42 28.64
CA VAL A 25 -0.30 14.28 28.47
C VAL A 25 -1.33 14.01 29.55
N ILE A 26 -1.67 12.75 29.85
CA ILE A 26 -2.65 12.38 30.90
C ILE A 26 -2.18 12.74 32.31
N MET A 27 -0.87 12.78 32.53
CA MET A 27 -0.33 13.22 33.82
C MET A 27 -0.40 14.74 34.01
N LEU A 28 -0.31 15.51 32.93
CA LEU A 28 -0.28 16.98 32.94
C LEU A 28 -1.68 17.59 32.82
N LEU A 29 -2.61 16.93 32.15
CA LEU A 29 -3.98 17.47 31.94
C LEU A 29 -4.82 17.34 33.22
N PRO A 30 -5.65 18.36 33.53
CA PRO A 30 -6.64 18.25 34.57
C PRO A 30 -7.71 17.24 34.19
N SER A 31 -8.09 16.38 35.12
CA SER A 31 -9.19 15.45 34.94
C SER A 31 -10.54 16.12 35.20
N VAL A 32 -11.56 15.73 34.44
CA VAL A 32 -12.92 16.28 34.52
C VAL A 32 -13.89 15.12 34.78
N LYS A 33 -14.78 15.32 35.77
CA LYS A 33 -15.90 14.40 35.99
C LYS A 33 -17.01 14.71 35.00
N PHE A 34 -17.30 13.78 34.12
CA PHE A 34 -18.39 13.93 33.16
C PHE A 34 -19.71 13.44 33.74
N GLU A 35 -20.79 14.14 33.43
CA GLU A 35 -22.15 13.71 33.72
C GLU A 35 -22.56 12.49 32.86
N SER A 36 -23.61 11.78 33.31
CA SER A 36 -24.08 10.57 32.61
C SER A 36 -24.44 10.82 31.14
N GLY A 37 -25.01 11.97 30.80
CA GLY A 37 -25.33 12.37 29.44
C GLY A 37 -24.07 12.48 28.55
N ALA A 38 -22.99 13.08 29.07
CA ALA A 38 -21.73 13.19 28.35
C ALA A 38 -21.07 11.82 28.14
N LEU A 39 -21.14 10.92 29.14
CA LEU A 39 -20.63 9.54 28.99
C LEU A 39 -21.44 8.74 27.95
N MET A 40 -22.75 8.97 27.85
CA MET A 40 -23.58 8.36 26.80
C MET A 40 -23.14 8.84 25.41
N LEU A 41 -22.96 10.15 25.22
CA LEU A 41 -22.47 10.72 23.96
C LEU A 41 -21.08 10.18 23.59
N PHE A 42 -20.19 10.04 24.57
CA PHE A 42 -18.89 9.41 24.37
C PHE A 42 -19.00 7.96 23.87
N SER A 43 -19.91 7.18 24.50
CA SER A 43 -20.13 5.78 24.10
C SER A 43 -20.65 5.68 22.67
N VAL A 44 -21.62 6.52 22.29
CA VAL A 44 -22.14 6.58 20.92
C VAL A 44 -21.05 6.98 19.93
N ASN A 45 -20.26 8.03 20.25
CA ASN A 45 -19.18 8.46 19.36
C ASN A 45 -18.08 7.40 19.21
N SER A 46 -17.71 6.72 20.28
CA SER A 46 -16.71 5.65 20.25
C SER A 46 -17.18 4.46 19.42
N PHE A 47 -18.47 4.12 19.51
CA PHE A 47 -19.09 3.09 18.66
C PHE A 47 -19.05 3.52 17.19
N LEU A 48 -19.46 4.75 16.88
CA LEU A 48 -19.44 5.29 15.51
C LEU A 48 -18.03 5.33 14.94
N TYR A 49 -17.02 5.72 15.73
CA TYR A 49 -15.63 5.69 15.32
C TYR A 49 -15.18 4.27 14.92
N GLY A 50 -15.42 3.29 15.77
CA GLY A 50 -15.07 1.89 15.50
C GLY A 50 -15.81 1.33 14.29
N PHE A 51 -17.12 1.59 14.21
CA PHE A 51 -17.97 1.15 13.10
C PHE A 51 -17.57 1.78 11.76
N TYR A 52 -17.14 3.04 11.74
CA TYR A 52 -16.74 3.75 10.54
C TYR A 52 -15.32 3.38 10.07
N ILE A 53 -14.35 3.28 10.99
CA ILE A 53 -12.95 2.99 10.61
C ILE A 53 -12.73 1.54 10.18
N SER A 54 -13.48 0.59 10.74
CA SER A 54 -13.28 -0.84 10.51
C SER A 54 -13.45 -1.25 9.04
N PRO A 55 -14.55 -0.92 8.34
CA PRO A 55 -14.72 -1.27 6.92
C PRO A 55 -13.69 -0.56 6.02
N ILE A 56 -13.32 0.69 6.34
CA ILE A 56 -12.31 1.43 5.58
C ILE A 56 -10.94 0.74 5.70
N LEU A 57 -10.55 0.34 6.91
CA LEU A 57 -9.33 -0.40 7.14
C LEU A 57 -9.36 -1.77 6.43
N GLY A 58 -10.50 -2.46 6.46
CA GLY A 58 -10.73 -3.70 5.72
C GLY A 58 -10.57 -3.54 4.22
N ALA A 59 -11.17 -2.50 3.64
CA ALA A 59 -11.06 -2.16 2.22
C ALA A 59 -9.60 -1.86 1.81
N GLN A 60 -8.86 -1.09 2.63
CA GLN A 60 -7.43 -0.82 2.35
C GLN A 60 -6.56 -2.07 2.47
N LYS A 61 -6.91 -3.00 3.35
CA LYS A 61 -6.25 -4.31 3.46
C LYS A 61 -6.48 -5.17 2.21
N ALA A 62 -7.74 -5.29 1.79
CA ALA A 62 -8.13 -6.00 0.57
C ALA A 62 -7.46 -5.40 -0.68
N ARG A 63 -7.38 -4.07 -0.77
CA ARG A 63 -6.66 -3.36 -1.83
C ARG A 63 -5.18 -3.76 -1.90
N VAL A 64 -4.48 -3.82 -0.77
CA VAL A 64 -3.06 -4.25 -0.75
C VAL A 64 -2.92 -5.70 -1.23
N GLU A 65 -3.82 -6.59 -0.82
CA GLU A 65 -3.83 -7.99 -1.25
C GLU A 65 -4.11 -8.12 -2.75
N GLU A 66 -5.04 -7.32 -3.28
CA GLU A 66 -5.35 -7.30 -4.71
C GLU A 66 -4.17 -6.78 -5.54
N LEU A 67 -3.50 -5.71 -5.10
CA LEU A 67 -2.27 -5.23 -5.73
C LEU A 67 -1.18 -6.32 -5.77
N HIS A 68 -1.05 -7.13 -4.71
CA HIS A 68 -0.13 -8.28 -4.70
C HIS A 68 -0.49 -9.32 -5.76
N LYS A 69 -1.79 -9.63 -5.92
CA LYS A 69 -2.25 -10.61 -6.94
C LYS A 69 -1.98 -10.09 -8.35
N ILE A 70 -2.31 -8.80 -8.61
CA ILE A 70 -2.12 -8.18 -9.93
C ILE A 70 -0.63 -8.19 -10.31
N ILE A 71 0.28 -7.74 -9.45
CA ILE A 71 1.71 -7.74 -9.74
C ILE A 71 2.26 -9.16 -9.92
N ARG A 72 1.75 -10.14 -9.17
CA ARG A 72 2.12 -11.56 -9.37
C ARG A 72 1.63 -12.07 -10.72
N SER A 73 0.39 -11.75 -11.12
CA SER A 73 -0.16 -12.11 -12.42
C SER A 73 0.66 -11.51 -13.56
N GLU A 74 0.99 -10.22 -13.46
CA GLU A 74 1.82 -9.53 -14.43
C GLU A 74 3.24 -10.13 -14.49
N ALA A 75 3.85 -10.43 -13.33
CA ALA A 75 5.15 -11.10 -13.28
C ALA A 75 5.14 -12.46 -13.99
N ASN A 76 4.08 -13.25 -13.78
CA ASN A 76 3.91 -14.54 -14.45
C ASN A 76 3.72 -14.37 -15.97
N ALA A 77 2.97 -13.35 -16.39
CA ALA A 77 2.79 -13.04 -17.80
C ALA A 77 4.12 -12.66 -18.45
N ILE A 78 4.91 -11.80 -17.82
CA ILE A 78 6.24 -11.41 -18.30
C ILE A 78 7.17 -12.62 -18.37
N PHE A 79 7.14 -13.49 -17.35
CA PHE A 79 7.91 -14.73 -17.37
C PHE A 79 7.55 -15.62 -18.58
N ALA A 80 6.24 -15.79 -18.84
CA ALA A 80 5.78 -16.57 -20.00
C ALA A 80 6.14 -15.92 -21.34
N MET A 81 6.16 -14.58 -21.41
CA MET A 81 6.64 -13.85 -22.59
C MET A 81 8.15 -14.08 -22.81
N VAL A 82 8.96 -13.93 -21.78
CA VAL A 82 10.42 -14.18 -21.86
C VAL A 82 10.72 -15.63 -22.26
N LEU A 83 9.96 -16.61 -21.74
CA LEU A 83 10.08 -18.00 -22.19
C LEU A 83 9.85 -18.16 -23.70
N SER A 84 8.85 -17.47 -24.25
CA SER A 84 8.55 -17.56 -25.67
C SER A 84 9.68 -16.99 -26.56
N LEU A 85 10.47 -16.05 -26.03
CA LEU A 85 11.62 -15.48 -26.75
C LEU A 85 12.73 -16.49 -27.04
N LYS A 86 12.74 -17.67 -26.38
CA LYS A 86 13.72 -18.74 -26.67
C LYS A 86 13.68 -19.23 -28.12
N LYS A 87 12.56 -19.04 -28.79
CA LYS A 87 12.39 -19.40 -30.23
C LYS A 87 13.02 -18.38 -31.17
N LEU A 88 13.41 -17.21 -30.69
CA LEU A 88 13.97 -16.13 -31.46
C LEU A 88 15.50 -16.22 -31.51
N PRO A 89 16.14 -15.68 -32.56
CA PRO A 89 17.61 -15.54 -32.64
C PRO A 89 18.15 -14.74 -31.46
N LYS A 90 19.36 -15.06 -31.03
CA LYS A 90 20.03 -14.47 -29.87
C LYS A 90 20.00 -12.93 -29.87
N LYS A 91 20.23 -12.29 -31.01
CA LYS A 91 20.23 -10.83 -31.13
C LYS A 91 18.87 -10.23 -30.80
N LEU A 92 17.83 -10.70 -31.47
CA LEU A 92 16.44 -10.22 -31.29
C LEU A 92 15.93 -10.52 -29.88
N ARG A 93 16.22 -11.72 -29.37
CA ARG A 93 15.91 -12.11 -28.00
C ARG A 93 16.51 -11.17 -26.97
N ASN A 94 17.80 -10.87 -27.07
CA ASN A 94 18.49 -9.98 -26.11
C ASN A 94 17.95 -8.57 -26.14
N GLU A 95 17.58 -8.05 -27.30
CA GLU A 95 16.99 -6.72 -27.45
C GLU A 95 15.65 -6.63 -26.73
N ILE A 96 14.73 -7.59 -26.98
CA ILE A 96 13.42 -7.61 -26.32
C ILE A 96 13.55 -7.88 -24.82
N GLN A 97 14.47 -8.76 -24.39
CA GLN A 97 14.76 -8.98 -22.97
C GLN A 97 15.25 -7.70 -22.29
N GLY A 98 16.09 -6.92 -22.97
CA GLY A 98 16.55 -5.61 -22.49
C GLY A 98 15.38 -4.66 -22.20
N MET A 99 14.39 -4.60 -23.11
CA MET A 99 13.20 -3.78 -22.94
C MET A 99 12.35 -4.21 -21.71
N PHE A 100 12.16 -5.53 -21.51
CA PHE A 100 11.50 -6.05 -20.31
C PHE A 100 12.25 -5.69 -19.03
N MET A 101 13.57 -5.81 -19.02
CA MET A 101 14.39 -5.45 -17.87
C MET A 101 14.30 -3.96 -17.53
N ASP A 102 14.30 -3.09 -18.52
CA ASP A 102 14.14 -1.65 -18.34
C ASP A 102 12.74 -1.32 -17.77
N TYR A 103 11.70 -1.95 -18.30
CA TYR A 103 10.34 -1.83 -17.80
C TYR A 103 10.25 -2.23 -16.32
N LEU A 104 10.75 -3.42 -15.96
CA LEU A 104 10.72 -3.93 -14.58
C LEU A 104 11.49 -3.04 -13.62
N LYS A 105 12.72 -2.63 -13.99
CA LYS A 105 13.56 -1.73 -13.17
C LYS A 105 12.88 -0.39 -12.92
N LEU A 106 12.26 0.19 -13.96
CA LEU A 106 11.59 1.47 -13.87
C LEU A 106 10.33 1.37 -13.00
N SER A 107 9.54 0.30 -13.15
CA SER A 107 8.34 0.03 -12.34
C SER A 107 8.69 -0.10 -10.85
N ILE A 108 9.74 -0.86 -10.51
CA ILE A 108 10.22 -1.00 -9.12
C ILE A 108 10.73 0.33 -8.57
N LYS A 109 11.41 1.14 -9.37
CA LYS A 109 11.97 2.43 -8.94
C LYS A 109 10.88 3.47 -8.67
N GLN A 110 9.89 3.57 -9.53
CA GLN A 110 8.86 4.62 -9.44
C GLN A 110 7.71 4.27 -8.50
N GLN A 111 7.31 3.00 -8.41
CA GLN A 111 6.27 2.49 -7.50
C GLN A 111 4.94 3.29 -7.56
N ARG A 112 4.49 3.66 -8.74
CA ARG A 112 3.28 4.48 -8.97
C ARG A 112 2.50 3.98 -10.18
N ALA A 113 1.26 4.45 -10.33
CA ALA A 113 0.48 4.27 -11.55
C ALA A 113 1.23 4.84 -12.75
N GLY A 114 1.19 4.14 -13.89
CA GLY A 114 1.91 4.53 -15.11
C GLY A 114 3.43 4.37 -15.03
N ALA A 115 3.97 3.74 -13.96
CA ALA A 115 5.39 3.42 -13.89
C ALA A 115 5.78 2.47 -15.02
N GLY A 116 6.75 2.89 -15.82
CA GLY A 116 7.21 2.09 -16.96
C GLY A 116 6.30 2.11 -18.19
N GLU A 117 5.20 2.90 -18.19
CA GLU A 117 4.23 2.95 -19.32
C GLU A 117 4.93 3.17 -20.67
N ALA A 118 5.73 4.23 -20.80
CA ALA A 118 6.43 4.54 -22.03
C ALA A 118 7.37 3.40 -22.50
N LYS A 119 7.94 2.63 -21.56
CA LYS A 119 8.76 1.46 -21.91
C LYS A 119 7.91 0.28 -22.39
N TYR A 120 6.74 0.12 -21.79
CA TYR A 120 5.80 -0.91 -22.23
C TYR A 120 5.22 -0.60 -23.62
N GLU A 121 4.82 0.63 -23.85
CA GLU A 121 4.35 1.12 -25.16
C GLU A 121 5.43 0.96 -26.23
N SER A 122 6.71 1.27 -25.91
CA SER A 122 7.80 1.06 -26.85
C SER A 122 8.00 -0.40 -27.22
N MET A 123 7.75 -1.36 -26.29
CA MET A 123 7.78 -2.80 -26.63
C MET A 123 6.62 -3.18 -27.56
N VAL A 124 5.43 -2.66 -27.31
CA VAL A 124 4.26 -2.90 -28.18
C VAL A 124 4.52 -2.34 -29.58
N THR A 125 5.00 -1.10 -29.68
CA THR A 125 5.34 -0.45 -30.95
C THR A 125 6.43 -1.24 -31.70
N TYR A 126 7.45 -1.67 -30.99
CA TYR A 126 8.52 -2.50 -31.57
C TYR A 126 7.97 -3.79 -32.19
N CYS A 127 7.03 -4.49 -31.51
CA CYS A 127 6.43 -5.69 -32.03
C CYS A 127 5.51 -5.41 -33.25
N LEU A 128 4.79 -4.30 -33.23
CA LEU A 128 3.91 -3.86 -34.34
C LEU A 128 4.68 -3.50 -35.61
N GLU A 129 5.85 -2.86 -35.45
CA GLU A 129 6.67 -2.38 -36.57
C GLU A 129 7.62 -3.43 -37.11
N TYR A 130 7.78 -4.55 -36.40
CA TYR A 130 8.69 -5.61 -36.80
C TYR A 130 8.24 -6.22 -38.14
N LYS A 131 9.18 -6.28 -39.10
CA LYS A 131 9.00 -6.93 -40.40
C LYS A 131 10.22 -7.81 -40.66
N GLY A 132 10.11 -9.09 -40.39
CA GLY A 132 11.21 -10.03 -40.56
C GLY A 132 10.80 -11.48 -40.56
N GLU A 133 11.77 -12.38 -40.66
CA GLU A 133 11.58 -13.83 -40.74
C GLU A 133 10.76 -14.40 -39.55
N TYR A 134 10.85 -13.77 -38.37
CA TYR A 134 10.23 -14.23 -37.12
C TYR A 134 8.90 -13.50 -36.80
N GLN A 135 8.20 -12.97 -37.81
CA GLN A 135 6.96 -12.21 -37.65
C GLN A 135 5.92 -12.98 -36.81
N SER A 136 5.70 -14.26 -37.11
CA SER A 136 4.72 -15.08 -36.40
C SER A 136 4.98 -15.21 -34.88
N GLU A 137 6.24 -15.29 -34.47
CA GLU A 137 6.65 -15.35 -33.07
C GLU A 137 6.53 -13.99 -32.39
N ILE A 138 6.82 -12.90 -33.10
CA ILE A 138 6.64 -11.52 -32.62
C ILE A 138 5.14 -11.18 -32.47
N ASP A 139 4.29 -11.62 -33.40
CA ASP A 139 2.83 -11.44 -33.31
C ASP A 139 2.27 -12.16 -32.05
N LYS A 140 2.71 -13.38 -31.77
CA LYS A 140 2.34 -14.09 -30.53
C LYS A 140 2.82 -13.39 -29.27
N LEU A 141 3.98 -12.72 -29.33
CA LEU A 141 4.48 -11.91 -28.23
C LEU A 141 3.62 -10.67 -28.08
N LEU A 142 3.25 -10.01 -29.16
CA LEU A 142 2.33 -8.86 -29.18
C LEU A 142 0.99 -9.21 -28.55
N ASP A 143 0.38 -10.33 -28.91
CA ASP A 143 -0.88 -10.80 -28.31
C ASP A 143 -0.77 -10.94 -26.79
N LYS A 144 0.36 -11.48 -26.29
CA LYS A 144 0.62 -11.60 -24.86
C LYS A 144 0.83 -10.24 -24.18
N LEU A 145 1.51 -9.31 -24.85
CA LEU A 145 1.67 -7.93 -24.33
C LEU A 145 0.31 -7.24 -24.22
N VAL A 146 -0.51 -7.33 -25.28
CA VAL A 146 -1.87 -6.75 -25.27
C VAL A 146 -2.74 -7.39 -24.19
N ALA A 147 -2.72 -8.72 -24.05
CA ALA A 147 -3.45 -9.41 -22.99
C ALA A 147 -2.99 -8.98 -21.57
N ASN A 148 -1.68 -8.73 -21.38
CA ASN A 148 -1.15 -8.26 -20.10
C ASN A 148 -1.54 -6.80 -19.78
N GLN A 149 -1.99 -6.01 -20.75
CA GLN A 149 -2.45 -4.63 -20.52
C GLN A 149 -3.60 -4.58 -19.51
N GLN A 150 -4.44 -5.63 -19.43
CA GLN A 150 -5.49 -5.72 -18.41
C GLN A 150 -4.92 -5.70 -16.98
N ASN A 151 -3.82 -6.42 -16.72
CA ASN A 151 -3.15 -6.40 -15.40
C ASN A 151 -2.67 -4.99 -15.07
N ARG A 152 -2.10 -4.27 -16.03
CA ARG A 152 -1.57 -2.92 -15.87
C ARG A 152 -2.68 -1.90 -15.61
N THR A 153 -3.80 -1.99 -16.33
CA THR A 153 -4.99 -1.16 -16.11
C THR A 153 -5.56 -1.40 -14.71
N ASN A 154 -5.71 -2.66 -14.31
CA ASN A 154 -6.18 -3.04 -12.98
C ASN A 154 -5.23 -2.53 -11.89
N PHE A 155 -3.91 -2.60 -12.11
CA PHE A 155 -2.91 -2.04 -11.20
C PHE A 155 -3.07 -0.53 -11.05
N ALA A 156 -3.18 0.21 -12.15
CA ALA A 156 -3.33 1.66 -12.14
C ALA A 156 -4.61 2.09 -11.40
N MET A 157 -5.71 1.37 -11.60
CA MET A 157 -6.97 1.60 -10.89
C MET A 157 -6.83 1.34 -9.39
N GLN A 158 -6.27 0.18 -8.99
CA GLN A 158 -6.14 -0.19 -7.59
C GLN A 158 -5.13 0.68 -6.83
N ILE A 159 -4.03 1.11 -7.46
CA ILE A 159 -3.04 1.96 -6.79
C ILE A 159 -3.59 3.36 -6.52
N SER A 160 -4.53 3.83 -7.35
CA SER A 160 -5.21 5.13 -7.21
C SER A 160 -6.34 5.10 -6.18
N ASN A 161 -6.88 3.93 -5.87
CA ASN A 161 -8.01 3.74 -4.94
C ASN A 161 -7.56 3.87 -3.46
N LYS A 162 -7.35 5.10 -3.02
CA LYS A 162 -6.94 5.46 -1.65
C LYS A 162 -8.16 5.85 -0.82
N VAL A 163 -7.98 5.97 0.50
CA VAL A 163 -8.96 6.61 1.37
C VAL A 163 -9.25 8.03 0.89
N TYR A 164 -10.51 8.37 0.68
CA TYR A 164 -10.92 9.69 0.20
C TYR A 164 -10.68 10.77 1.26
N ASN A 165 -10.48 12.01 0.81
CA ASN A 165 -10.25 13.13 1.73
C ASN A 165 -11.42 13.33 2.71
N ASN A 166 -12.66 13.17 2.24
CA ASN A 166 -13.86 13.31 3.09
C ASN A 166 -13.91 12.21 4.17
N GLU A 167 -13.49 10.99 3.86
CA GLU A 167 -13.40 9.91 4.84
C GLU A 167 -12.39 10.25 5.94
N TRP A 168 -11.24 10.83 5.57
CA TRP A 168 -10.25 11.30 6.53
C TRP A 168 -10.80 12.35 7.48
N ILE A 169 -11.59 13.31 6.97
CA ILE A 169 -12.20 14.35 7.81
C ILE A 169 -13.12 13.72 8.85
N ILE A 170 -14.01 12.81 8.44
CA ILE A 170 -14.92 12.12 9.36
C ILE A 170 -14.15 11.31 10.40
N ILE A 171 -13.15 10.53 9.97
CA ILE A 171 -12.31 9.73 10.87
C ILE A 171 -11.62 10.62 11.89
N PHE A 172 -11.02 11.74 11.50
CA PHE A 172 -10.34 12.65 12.42
C PHE A 172 -11.30 13.35 13.37
N MET A 173 -12.51 13.70 12.95
CA MET A 173 -13.51 14.27 13.83
C MET A 173 -13.93 13.28 14.91
N LEU A 174 -14.34 12.06 14.53
CA LEU A 174 -14.76 11.03 15.47
C LEU A 174 -13.61 10.62 16.40
N PHE A 175 -12.40 10.48 15.87
CA PHE A 175 -11.19 10.23 16.65
C PHE A 175 -10.91 11.33 17.65
N GLY A 176 -10.95 12.60 17.22
CA GLY A 176 -10.68 13.77 18.07
C GLY A 176 -11.63 13.85 19.25
N ILE A 177 -12.95 13.63 19.03
CA ILE A 177 -13.94 13.59 20.08
C ILE A 177 -13.65 12.45 21.06
N THR A 178 -13.46 11.21 20.56
CA THR A 178 -13.13 10.05 21.40
C THR A 178 -11.86 10.28 22.22
N LEU A 179 -10.82 10.80 21.59
CA LEU A 179 -9.54 11.07 22.25
C LEU A 179 -9.66 12.11 23.35
N SER A 180 -10.37 13.22 23.08
CA SER A 180 -10.60 14.29 24.05
C SER A 180 -11.33 13.78 25.30
N PHE A 181 -12.35 12.96 25.13
CA PHE A 181 -13.05 12.35 26.25
C PHE A 181 -12.13 11.47 27.09
N VAL A 182 -11.36 10.58 26.47
CA VAL A 182 -10.45 9.66 27.20
C VAL A 182 -9.37 10.43 27.93
N LEU A 183 -8.82 11.50 27.33
CA LEU A 183 -7.74 12.32 27.92
C LEU A 183 -8.22 13.13 29.13
N LEU A 184 -9.48 13.57 29.14
CA LEU A 184 -10.04 14.43 30.18
C LEU A 184 -10.82 13.65 31.26
N LEU A 185 -11.14 12.38 31.03
CA LEU A 185 -11.98 11.57 31.90
C LEU A 185 -11.33 11.36 33.28
N ASP A 186 -12.02 11.83 34.33
CA ASP A 186 -11.72 11.45 35.71
C ASP A 186 -12.60 10.26 36.14
N ALA A 187 -11.99 9.11 36.20
CA ALA A 187 -12.66 7.91 36.72
C ALA A 187 -12.30 7.62 38.20
N GLY A 188 -11.71 8.59 38.93
CA GLY A 188 -11.34 8.42 40.34
C GLY A 188 -10.26 7.38 40.61
N GLY A 189 -9.68 6.79 39.55
CA GLY A 189 -8.69 5.73 39.62
C GLY A 189 -7.26 6.32 39.57
N GLY A 190 -6.43 5.95 40.53
CA GLY A 190 -5.04 6.37 40.59
C GLY A 190 -4.22 6.04 39.33
N PHE A 191 -2.95 5.76 39.49
CA PHE A 191 -2.00 5.49 38.39
C PHE A 191 -2.47 4.42 37.37
N VAL A 192 -3.15 3.36 37.85
CA VAL A 192 -3.62 2.26 36.99
C VAL A 192 -4.61 2.76 35.93
N PHE A 193 -5.55 3.65 36.30
CA PHE A 193 -6.50 4.20 35.35
C PHE A 193 -5.80 5.09 34.31
N LYS A 194 -4.87 5.93 34.73
CA LYS A 194 -4.07 6.78 33.83
C LYS A 194 -3.27 5.94 32.83
N PHE A 195 -2.70 4.83 33.30
CA PHE A 195 -1.99 3.88 32.44
C PHE A 195 -2.93 3.25 31.39
N LEU A 196 -4.10 2.77 31.80
CA LEU A 196 -5.10 2.18 30.87
C LEU A 196 -5.60 3.21 29.86
N ALA A 197 -5.85 4.44 30.27
CA ALA A 197 -6.23 5.54 29.37
C ALA A 197 -5.14 5.82 28.32
N ALA A 198 -3.86 5.83 28.74
CA ALA A 198 -2.74 5.99 27.80
C ALA A 198 -2.65 4.84 26.80
N VAL A 199 -2.85 3.59 27.24
CA VAL A 199 -2.88 2.42 26.35
C VAL A 199 -4.03 2.55 25.34
N LEU A 200 -5.22 2.96 25.78
CA LEU A 200 -6.39 3.15 24.92
C LEU A 200 -6.15 4.25 23.89
N CYS A 201 -5.67 5.43 24.30
CA CYS A 201 -5.33 6.52 23.40
C CYS A 201 -4.26 6.10 22.36
N THR A 202 -3.28 5.32 22.81
CA THR A 202 -2.24 4.77 21.92
C THR A 202 -2.86 3.80 20.91
N GLY A 203 -3.73 2.89 21.34
CA GLY A 203 -4.41 1.94 20.47
C GLY A 203 -5.25 2.63 19.39
N LEU A 204 -6.07 3.61 19.78
CA LEU A 204 -6.88 4.43 18.89
C LEU A 204 -6.00 5.15 17.84
N SER A 205 -4.91 5.78 18.29
CA SER A 205 -3.96 6.47 17.39
C SER A 205 -3.23 5.51 16.46
N MET A 206 -2.91 4.29 16.92
CA MET A 206 -2.29 3.26 16.09
C MET A 206 -3.19 2.79 14.95
N LEU A 207 -4.52 2.76 15.13
CA LEU A 207 -5.46 2.48 14.03
C LEU A 207 -5.31 3.50 12.90
N LEU A 208 -5.21 4.79 13.22
CA LEU A 208 -4.96 5.85 12.23
C LEU A 208 -3.61 5.69 11.54
N VAL A 209 -2.55 5.39 12.30
CA VAL A 209 -1.21 5.15 11.74
C VAL A 209 -1.23 3.96 10.78
N ILE A 210 -1.90 2.87 11.14
CA ILE A 210 -2.02 1.69 10.29
C ILE A 210 -2.80 2.04 9.02
N LEU A 211 -3.94 2.71 9.14
CA LEU A 211 -4.76 3.14 8.00
C LEU A 211 -3.95 4.04 7.05
N ALA A 212 -3.24 5.04 7.58
CA ALA A 212 -2.39 5.93 6.80
C ALA A 212 -1.26 5.16 6.08
N LYS A 213 -0.63 4.20 6.75
CA LYS A 213 0.41 3.36 6.15
C LYS A 213 -0.13 2.41 5.08
N MET A 214 -1.35 1.91 5.23
CA MET A 214 -2.01 1.07 4.21
C MET A 214 -2.43 1.93 3.01
N SER A 215 -3.09 3.07 3.24
CA SER A 215 -3.51 4.00 2.20
C SER A 215 -2.34 4.51 1.35
N THR A 216 -1.19 4.79 1.97
CA THR A 216 0.03 5.27 1.29
C THR A 216 0.97 4.17 0.80
N LEU A 217 0.61 2.90 0.97
CA LEU A 217 1.43 1.72 0.62
C LEU A 217 2.83 1.72 1.26
N THR A 218 2.95 2.33 2.45
CA THR A 218 4.21 2.36 3.21
C THR A 218 4.32 1.29 4.29
N HIS A 219 3.25 0.53 4.52
CA HIS A 219 3.25 -0.64 5.41
C HIS A 219 4.20 -1.73 4.89
N LYS A 220 4.81 -2.52 5.79
CA LYS A 220 5.79 -3.56 5.42
C LYS A 220 5.23 -4.53 4.37
N LYS A 221 4.01 -5.04 4.56
CA LYS A 221 3.35 -5.92 3.58
C LYS A 221 3.11 -5.23 2.23
N ALA A 222 2.72 -3.95 2.24
CA ALA A 222 2.50 -3.21 1.01
C ALA A 222 3.78 -2.96 0.21
N LYS A 223 4.95 -2.86 0.88
CA LYS A 223 6.24 -2.77 0.19
C LYS A 223 6.63 -4.05 -0.54
N GLN A 224 6.12 -5.19 -0.11
CA GLN A 224 6.38 -6.49 -0.73
C GLN A 224 5.60 -6.71 -2.03
N ILE A 225 4.70 -5.79 -2.42
CA ILE A 225 3.96 -5.85 -3.70
C ILE A 225 4.93 -6.03 -4.88
N TRP A 226 6.12 -5.41 -4.83
CA TRP A 226 7.12 -5.44 -5.90
C TRP A 226 8.07 -6.64 -5.87
N ASP A 227 7.96 -7.52 -4.88
CA ASP A 227 8.87 -8.67 -4.74
C ASP A 227 8.80 -9.66 -5.92
N PRO A 228 7.64 -9.91 -6.57
CA PRO A 228 7.61 -10.73 -7.78
C PRO A 228 8.48 -10.16 -8.91
N PHE A 229 8.45 -8.85 -9.14
CA PHE A 229 9.29 -8.20 -10.14
C PHE A 229 10.76 -8.26 -9.79
N LYS A 230 11.14 -8.07 -8.52
CA LYS A 230 12.52 -8.22 -8.07
C LYS A 230 13.03 -9.64 -8.29
N LYS A 231 12.21 -10.64 -7.92
CA LYS A 231 12.56 -12.05 -8.15
C LYS A 231 12.77 -12.37 -9.62
N LEU A 232 12.00 -11.77 -10.54
CA LEU A 232 12.23 -11.90 -11.96
C LEU A 232 13.58 -11.31 -12.37
N ILE A 233 13.92 -10.09 -11.91
CA ILE A 233 15.21 -9.45 -12.22
C ILE A 233 16.37 -10.25 -11.67
N ASP A 234 16.25 -10.77 -10.45
CA ASP A 234 17.32 -11.50 -9.77
C ASP A 234 17.47 -12.96 -10.27
N SER A 235 16.47 -13.46 -11.00
CA SER A 235 16.50 -14.83 -11.50
C SER A 235 17.52 -14.97 -12.65
N ASN A 236 18.35 -16.03 -12.62
CA ASN A 236 19.25 -16.40 -13.72
C ASN A 236 18.51 -16.73 -15.03
N PHE A 237 17.18 -16.80 -14.96
CA PHE A 237 16.31 -17.10 -16.10
C PHE A 237 16.42 -16.08 -17.23
N TYR A 238 16.77 -14.83 -16.93
CA TYR A 238 17.04 -13.79 -17.93
C TYR A 238 18.45 -13.85 -18.50
N ARG A 239 19.34 -14.66 -17.92
CA ARG A 239 20.70 -14.94 -18.44
C ARG A 239 20.70 -16.25 -19.23
N ILE A 240 19.78 -16.36 -20.19
CA ILE A 240 19.78 -17.52 -21.07
C ILE A 240 20.82 -17.23 -22.18
N ASP A 241 21.95 -17.80 -22.00
CA ASP A 241 23.02 -17.87 -23.03
C ASP A 241 22.59 -18.69 -24.25
#